data_e41098f915c5b8a9e68f5ba44e782e9b
#
_entry.id   e41098f915c5b8a9e68f5ba44e782e9b
#
_cell.length_a   1.000
_cell.length_b   1.000
_cell.length_c   1.000
_cell.angle_alpha   90.00
_cell.angle_beta   90.00
_cell.angle_gamma   90.00
#
_symmetry.space_group_name_H-M   'P 1'
#
loop_
_entity.id
_entity.type
_entity.pdbx_description
1 polymer ?
#
loop_
_entity_poly.entity_id
_entity_poly.type
_entity_poly.pdbx_seq_one_letter_code
_entity_poly.pdbx_strand_id
1 'polypeptide(L)'
;MRLMHTLAAQLTLLLATVLAAVGVEAQPANPAPRPFRVVRADPKLDAVVSSDARLELLGDRFGLTEGPVWVPDGDDGYLLFSDLISNVIYRWAPGEPISVYLDRAGYSGNELTKAGFQTRRGRMAVLLVGPNGLSLDAEGRLIYLAANDRAVMRLERDGTRTVVADRYDGRRFNGPNDLAVHSNGSIYLTDSVWGLRDGLANPDSQLDFSGVFLIRDGKTTLLYSDADNPGGWPNGIALSPDERYLYMNTGVQNVLRYELAPDGTLRNRTVFIPGEGSDGMKVDALGNLYTTNGAGAGEVRITSPEGVRLGVLELPVPAGEPQAQVCATNVAFGDRDSRTLYITACEHVYRIRMNVAGIHPAAVRR
;
A
#
# COMPACT_ATOMS: atom_id res chain seq x y z
N MET A 1 14.08 -70.61 18.65
CA MET A 1 13.29 -69.74 19.51
C MET A 1 14.19 -68.68 20.16
N ARG A 2 14.89 -67.85 19.35
CA ARG A 2 15.77 -66.74 19.80
C ARG A 2 15.99 -65.76 18.69
N LEU A 3 14.88 -65.28 17.99
CA LEU A 3 15.01 -64.27 16.96
C LEU A 3 13.79 -63.30 16.88
N MET A 4 12.97 -63.22 17.95
CA MET A 4 11.77 -62.35 17.93
C MET A 4 11.76 -61.27 19.03
N HIS A 5 12.87 -61.00 19.72
CA HIS A 5 12.89 -59.99 20.80
C HIS A 5 13.75 -58.76 20.51
N THR A 6 14.32 -58.63 19.32
CA THR A 6 15.18 -57.47 18.96
C THR A 6 14.53 -56.45 18.04
N LEU A 7 13.31 -56.69 17.51
CA LEU A 7 12.62 -55.72 16.66
C LEU A 7 11.62 -54.80 17.40
N ALA A 8 11.24 -55.14 18.62
CA ALA A 8 10.28 -54.33 19.38
C ALA A 8 10.91 -53.13 20.14
N ALA A 9 12.23 -53.19 20.38
CA ALA A 9 12.93 -52.13 21.13
C ALA A 9 13.47 -50.99 20.26
N GLN A 10 13.51 -51.14 18.93
CA GLN A 10 13.96 -50.09 18.03
C GLN A 10 12.83 -49.23 17.45
N LEU A 11 11.57 -49.66 17.57
CA LEU A 11 10.43 -48.87 17.08
C LEU A 11 9.88 -47.87 18.12
N THR A 12 10.26 -48.04 19.40
CA THR A 12 9.82 -47.12 20.49
C THR A 12 10.77 -45.94 20.69
N LEU A 13 11.96 -45.96 20.11
CA LEU A 13 12.93 -44.88 20.24
C LEU A 13 12.88 -43.88 19.06
N LEU A 14 12.17 -44.19 17.98
CA LEU A 14 11.98 -43.29 16.84
C LEU A 14 10.72 -42.43 16.92
N LEU A 15 9.80 -42.72 17.85
CA LEU A 15 8.58 -41.91 18.05
C LEU A 15 8.74 -40.81 19.11
N ALA A 16 9.85 -40.81 19.86
CA ALA A 16 10.11 -39.82 20.93
C ALA A 16 10.94 -38.61 20.47
N THR A 17 11.47 -38.59 19.23
CA THR A 17 12.34 -37.51 18.73
C THR A 17 11.71 -36.63 17.66
N VAL A 18 10.44 -36.80 17.31
CA VAL A 18 9.73 -35.97 16.32
C VAL A 18 8.79 -34.96 16.99
N LEU A 19 8.65 -34.96 18.32
CA LEU A 19 7.75 -34.03 19.06
C LEU A 19 8.47 -32.85 19.72
N ALA A 20 9.72 -32.58 19.37
CA ALA A 20 10.49 -31.49 19.97
C ALA A 20 11.10 -30.55 18.92
N ALA A 21 10.31 -29.98 18.04
CA ALA A 21 10.67 -28.77 17.31
C ALA A 21 9.45 -28.18 16.56
N VAL A 22 8.28 -28.10 17.15
CA VAL A 22 7.36 -27.02 16.85
C VAL A 22 7.79 -25.89 17.76
N GLY A 23 8.77 -25.11 17.30
CA GLY A 23 9.06 -23.83 17.91
C GLY A 23 7.77 -23.06 17.93
N VAL A 24 7.19 -22.88 19.11
CA VAL A 24 6.19 -21.85 19.35
C VAL A 24 6.95 -20.56 19.08
N GLU A 25 6.85 -20.02 17.84
CA GLU A 25 7.23 -18.65 17.59
C GLU A 25 6.47 -17.84 18.63
N ALA A 26 7.20 -17.20 19.53
CA ALA A 26 6.63 -16.29 20.50
C ALA A 26 5.84 -15.26 19.70
N GLN A 27 4.52 -15.22 19.90
CA GLN A 27 3.72 -14.17 19.29
C GLN A 27 4.37 -12.83 19.66
N PRO A 28 4.59 -11.94 18.69
CA PRO A 28 5.11 -10.63 19.00
C PRO A 28 4.21 -10.01 20.06
N ALA A 29 4.81 -9.51 21.13
CA ALA A 29 4.09 -8.88 22.22
C ALA A 29 3.24 -7.72 21.64
N ASN A 30 2.00 -7.57 22.11
CA ASN A 30 1.20 -6.40 21.77
C ASN A 30 2.01 -5.14 22.12
N PRO A 31 2.06 -4.12 21.24
CA PRO A 31 2.72 -2.88 21.58
C PRO A 31 2.08 -2.27 22.83
N ALA A 32 2.88 -1.62 23.67
CA ALA A 32 2.35 -0.89 24.79
C ALA A 32 1.41 0.23 24.30
N PRO A 33 0.28 0.49 24.97
CA PRO A 33 -0.61 1.61 24.62
C PRO A 33 0.18 2.92 24.54
N ARG A 34 -0.06 3.70 23.50
CA ARG A 34 0.56 5.01 23.35
C ARG A 34 -0.39 5.99 22.67
N PRO A 35 -0.32 7.31 23.00
CA PRO A 35 -1.00 8.35 22.26
C PRO A 35 -0.31 8.61 20.92
N PHE A 36 -0.96 9.38 20.04
CA PHE A 36 -0.31 9.98 18.88
C PHE A 36 0.87 10.87 19.31
N ARG A 37 1.97 10.80 18.53
CA ARG A 37 3.15 11.65 18.75
C ARG A 37 3.77 12.08 17.42
N VAL A 38 4.30 13.31 17.40
CA VAL A 38 5.23 13.78 16.38
C VAL A 38 6.64 13.60 16.93
N VAL A 39 7.40 12.67 16.39
CA VAL A 39 8.77 12.38 16.79
C VAL A 39 9.72 13.13 15.87
N ARG A 40 10.45 14.10 16.43
CA ARG A 40 11.38 14.95 15.71
C ARG A 40 12.76 14.30 15.64
N ALA A 41 13.29 14.10 14.44
CA ALA A 41 14.65 13.63 14.20
C ALA A 41 15.57 14.76 13.72
N ASP A 42 15.01 15.73 12.97
CA ASP A 42 15.73 16.91 12.44
C ASP A 42 14.91 18.18 12.66
N PRO A 43 15.54 19.34 13.00
CA PRO A 43 14.86 20.63 13.15
C PRO A 43 14.03 21.07 11.95
N LYS A 44 14.37 20.65 10.74
CA LYS A 44 13.60 20.95 9.52
C LYS A 44 12.18 20.38 9.53
N LEU A 45 11.87 19.41 10.41
CA LEU A 45 10.51 18.89 10.58
C LEU A 45 9.52 19.98 10.95
N ASP A 46 9.92 21.02 11.69
CA ASP A 46 9.03 22.10 12.13
C ASP A 46 8.42 22.90 10.97
N ALA A 47 9.11 22.94 9.83
CA ALA A 47 8.57 23.51 8.60
C ALA A 47 7.52 22.60 7.93
N VAL A 48 7.48 21.31 8.29
CA VAL A 48 6.64 20.29 7.66
C VAL A 48 5.38 20.02 8.48
N VAL A 49 5.53 19.89 9.80
CA VAL A 49 4.41 19.63 10.72
C VAL A 49 4.69 20.31 12.07
N SER A 50 3.65 20.88 12.67
CA SER A 50 3.78 21.46 14.01
C SER A 50 3.94 20.38 15.08
N SER A 51 4.73 20.67 16.12
CA SER A 51 4.92 19.77 17.27
C SER A 51 3.63 19.56 18.07
N ASP A 52 2.67 20.49 17.99
CA ASP A 52 1.35 20.45 18.63
C ASP A 52 0.23 20.02 17.66
N ALA A 53 0.58 19.55 16.45
CA ALA A 53 -0.38 19.04 15.48
C ALA A 53 -1.19 17.90 16.09
N ARG A 54 -2.49 17.90 15.80
CA ARG A 54 -3.43 16.91 16.34
C ARG A 54 -3.87 15.95 15.25
N LEU A 55 -3.83 14.67 15.58
CA LEU A 55 -4.39 13.63 14.78
C LEU A 55 -5.90 13.52 15.06
N GLU A 56 -6.71 13.52 14.01
CA GLU A 56 -8.15 13.32 14.08
C GLU A 56 -8.52 11.95 13.50
N LEU A 57 -9.31 11.18 14.23
CA LEU A 57 -9.90 9.94 13.76
C LEU A 57 -11.14 10.27 12.93
N LEU A 58 -11.17 9.85 11.67
CA LEU A 58 -12.31 10.02 10.77
C LEU A 58 -13.28 8.84 10.83
N GLY A 59 -12.74 7.64 11.01
CA GLY A 59 -13.53 6.42 11.14
C GLY A 59 -12.69 5.23 11.57
N ASP A 60 -13.36 4.22 12.08
CA ASP A 60 -12.80 2.97 12.58
C ASP A 60 -13.66 1.75 12.12
N ARG A 61 -13.20 0.53 12.46
CA ARG A 61 -13.89 -0.75 12.19
C ARG A 61 -14.00 -1.09 10.71
N PHE A 62 -13.06 -0.63 9.91
CA PHE A 62 -12.88 -1.10 8.54
C PHE A 62 -12.20 -2.48 8.53
N GLY A 63 -12.14 -3.11 7.37
CA GLY A 63 -11.38 -4.35 7.20
C GLY A 63 -9.88 -4.09 7.15
N LEU A 64 -9.40 -3.55 6.04
CA LEU A 64 -8.02 -3.12 5.82
C LEU A 64 -8.04 -1.93 4.86
N THR A 65 -7.90 -0.74 5.41
CA THR A 65 -7.96 0.50 4.62
C THR A 65 -6.66 0.74 3.86
N GLU A 66 -6.77 1.23 2.63
CA GLU A 66 -5.68 1.48 1.69
C GLU A 66 -6.03 2.58 0.68
N GLY A 67 -5.05 2.93 -0.16
CA GLY A 67 -5.18 3.69 -1.38
C GLY A 67 -5.96 5.00 -1.24
N PRO A 68 -5.67 5.86 -0.27
CA PRO A 68 -6.42 7.10 -0.12
C PRO A 68 -6.16 8.05 -1.28
N VAL A 69 -7.19 8.75 -1.73
CA VAL A 69 -7.10 9.86 -2.69
C VAL A 69 -8.13 10.94 -2.36
N TRP A 70 -7.71 12.19 -2.39
CA TRP A 70 -8.62 13.33 -2.28
C TRP A 70 -9.18 13.68 -3.65
N VAL A 71 -10.49 13.83 -3.74
CA VAL A 71 -11.20 14.24 -4.94
C VAL A 71 -11.71 15.67 -4.72
N PRO A 72 -11.20 16.67 -5.47
CA PRO A 72 -11.72 18.03 -5.42
C PRO A 72 -13.16 18.07 -5.99
N ASP A 73 -14.05 18.79 -5.30
CA ASP A 73 -15.42 19.00 -5.73
C ASP A 73 -15.84 20.44 -5.40
N GLY A 74 -15.75 21.32 -6.39
CA GLY A 74 -15.97 22.76 -6.22
C GLY A 74 -14.96 23.40 -5.25
N ASP A 75 -15.48 24.08 -4.22
CA ASP A 75 -14.67 24.69 -3.15
C ASP A 75 -14.27 23.70 -2.05
N ASP A 76 -14.92 22.55 -2.01
CA ASP A 76 -14.74 21.47 -1.06
C ASP A 76 -14.04 20.27 -1.73
N GLY A 77 -14.39 19.09 -1.32
CA GLY A 77 -13.91 17.82 -1.84
C GLY A 77 -14.22 16.69 -0.87
N TYR A 78 -13.77 15.52 -1.22
CA TYR A 78 -13.97 14.34 -0.39
C TYR A 78 -12.80 13.37 -0.51
N LEU A 79 -12.59 12.59 0.54
CA LEU A 79 -11.64 11.49 0.54
C LEU A 79 -12.31 10.24 0.00
N LEU A 80 -11.64 9.55 -0.92
CA LEU A 80 -11.91 8.15 -1.23
C LEU A 80 -10.79 7.29 -0.64
N PHE A 81 -11.14 6.11 -0.17
CA PHE A 81 -10.19 5.11 0.29
C PHE A 81 -10.73 3.70 0.09
N SER A 82 -9.84 2.77 -0.17
CA SER A 82 -10.13 1.36 -0.38
C SER A 82 -10.28 0.60 0.93
N ASP A 83 -11.11 -0.45 0.95
CA ASP A 83 -11.10 -1.50 1.96
C ASP A 83 -10.89 -2.85 1.27
N LEU A 84 -9.71 -3.43 1.50
CA LEU A 84 -9.27 -4.66 0.84
C LEU A 84 -10.06 -5.90 1.30
N ILE A 85 -10.63 -5.88 2.50
CA ILE A 85 -11.40 -7.01 3.02
C ILE A 85 -12.86 -6.89 2.61
N SER A 86 -13.42 -5.68 2.69
CA SER A 86 -14.84 -5.43 2.40
C SER A 86 -15.14 -5.33 0.90
N ASN A 87 -14.10 -5.26 0.05
CA ASN A 87 -14.23 -5.15 -1.42
C ASN A 87 -14.95 -3.87 -1.88
N VAL A 88 -14.76 -2.76 -1.17
CA VAL A 88 -15.42 -1.48 -1.44
C VAL A 88 -14.42 -0.32 -1.50
N ILE A 89 -14.83 0.77 -2.15
CA ILE A 89 -14.24 2.09 -1.98
C ILE A 89 -15.22 2.91 -1.15
N TYR A 90 -14.74 3.47 -0.05
CA TYR A 90 -15.49 4.37 0.81
C TYR A 90 -15.29 5.83 0.42
N ARG A 91 -16.28 6.67 0.74
CA ARG A 91 -16.24 8.13 0.66
C ARG A 91 -16.42 8.73 2.06
N TRP A 92 -15.56 9.68 2.37
CA TRP A 92 -15.72 10.57 3.51
C TRP A 92 -15.68 12.04 3.02
N ALA A 93 -16.60 12.87 3.50
CA ALA A 93 -16.57 14.31 3.30
C ALA A 93 -16.79 15.04 4.64
N PRO A 94 -16.28 16.26 4.82
CA PRO A 94 -16.49 17.03 6.04
C PRO A 94 -17.98 17.19 6.36
N GLY A 95 -18.36 16.81 7.60
CA GLY A 95 -19.74 16.91 8.06
C GLY A 95 -20.70 15.80 7.59
N GLU A 96 -20.23 14.87 6.79
CA GLU A 96 -21.01 13.73 6.30
C GLU A 96 -20.55 12.41 6.94
N PRO A 97 -21.47 11.44 7.12
CA PRO A 97 -21.07 10.08 7.52
C PRO A 97 -20.30 9.39 6.38
N ILE A 98 -19.37 8.50 6.75
CA ILE A 98 -18.68 7.66 5.77
C ILE A 98 -19.71 6.74 5.10
N SER A 99 -19.63 6.64 3.77
CA SER A 99 -20.53 5.86 2.93
C SER A 99 -19.78 5.04 1.89
N VAL A 100 -20.42 3.99 1.37
CA VAL A 100 -19.87 3.22 0.24
C VAL A 100 -20.01 4.06 -1.03
N TYR A 101 -18.87 4.31 -1.69
CA TYR A 101 -18.80 5.01 -2.96
C TYR A 101 -18.87 4.04 -4.14
N LEU A 102 -18.14 2.94 -4.08
CA LEU A 102 -18.11 1.91 -5.11
C LEU A 102 -18.04 0.53 -4.48
N ASP A 103 -19.06 -0.28 -4.74
CA ASP A 103 -19.13 -1.67 -4.28
C ASP A 103 -18.43 -2.61 -5.27
N ARG A 104 -17.90 -3.75 -4.77
CA ARG A 104 -17.22 -4.78 -5.56
C ARG A 104 -16.14 -4.18 -6.48
N ALA A 105 -15.32 -3.32 -5.91
CA ALA A 105 -14.35 -2.54 -6.67
C ALA A 105 -13.04 -3.30 -6.93
N GLY A 106 -12.70 -4.31 -6.11
CA GLY A 106 -11.48 -5.11 -6.26
C GLY A 106 -11.68 -6.44 -6.94
N TYR A 107 -12.87 -7.04 -6.75
CA TYR A 107 -13.25 -8.32 -7.33
C TYR A 107 -14.73 -8.32 -7.74
N SER A 108 -14.98 -8.45 -9.03
CA SER A 108 -16.31 -8.48 -9.62
C SER A 108 -16.93 -9.88 -9.62
N GLY A 109 -16.11 -10.95 -9.48
CA GLY A 109 -16.53 -12.34 -9.48
C GLY A 109 -17.24 -12.78 -8.20
N ASN A 110 -17.67 -14.04 -8.15
CA ASN A 110 -18.35 -14.67 -7.00
C ASN A 110 -17.54 -15.83 -6.39
N GLU A 111 -16.47 -16.28 -7.05
CA GLU A 111 -15.70 -17.45 -6.63
C GLU A 111 -14.55 -17.05 -5.69
N LEU A 112 -14.86 -16.77 -4.43
CA LEU A 112 -13.86 -16.38 -3.42
C LEU A 112 -12.83 -17.48 -3.12
N THR A 113 -13.06 -18.73 -3.56
CA THR A 113 -12.09 -19.82 -3.41
C THR A 113 -10.83 -19.64 -4.27
N LYS A 114 -10.93 -18.88 -5.35
CA LYS A 114 -9.83 -18.62 -6.30
C LYS A 114 -9.29 -17.20 -6.21
N ALA A 115 -10.08 -16.27 -5.70
CA ALA A 115 -9.75 -14.87 -5.62
C ALA A 115 -9.11 -14.51 -4.30
N GLY A 116 -8.31 -13.46 -4.31
CA GLY A 116 -7.79 -12.81 -3.14
C GLY A 116 -6.61 -13.51 -2.48
N PHE A 117 -5.74 -12.72 -1.92
CA PHE A 117 -4.63 -13.22 -1.13
C PHE A 117 -5.10 -13.55 0.29
N GLN A 118 -4.84 -14.78 0.73
CA GLN A 118 -5.15 -15.22 2.08
C GLN A 118 -3.99 -14.87 3.02
N THR A 119 -4.27 -14.07 4.03
CA THR A 119 -3.31 -13.70 5.07
C THR A 119 -3.92 -13.88 6.45
N ARG A 120 -3.18 -13.55 7.50
CA ARG A 120 -3.64 -13.59 8.89
C ARG A 120 -3.55 -12.21 9.51
N ARG A 121 -4.59 -11.82 10.24
CA ARG A 121 -4.60 -10.68 11.14
C ARG A 121 -4.83 -11.20 12.56
N GLY A 122 -3.78 -11.22 13.36
CA GLY A 122 -3.82 -11.89 14.64
C GLY A 122 -4.17 -13.39 14.49
N ARG A 123 -5.29 -13.82 15.08
CA ARG A 123 -5.77 -15.21 14.99
C ARG A 123 -6.72 -15.47 13.81
N MET A 124 -7.21 -14.42 13.15
CA MET A 124 -8.17 -14.56 12.06
C MET A 124 -7.45 -14.75 10.73
N ALA A 125 -7.92 -15.70 9.93
CA ALA A 125 -7.61 -15.76 8.52
C ALA A 125 -8.50 -14.76 7.79
N VAL A 126 -7.91 -13.86 7.02
CA VAL A 126 -8.61 -12.87 6.22
C VAL A 126 -8.29 -13.03 4.75
N LEU A 127 -9.21 -12.64 3.90
CA LEU A 127 -9.07 -12.69 2.46
C LEU A 127 -9.08 -11.27 1.92
N LEU A 128 -7.99 -10.89 1.23
CA LEU A 128 -7.87 -9.60 0.58
C LEU A 128 -8.44 -9.71 -0.84
N VAL A 129 -9.63 -9.18 -1.05
CA VAL A 129 -10.36 -9.23 -2.34
C VAL A 129 -10.72 -7.84 -2.87
N GLY A 130 -10.40 -6.80 -2.10
CA GLY A 130 -10.80 -5.43 -2.38
C GLY A 130 -9.92 -4.71 -3.39
N PRO A 131 -10.34 -3.46 -3.71
CA PRO A 131 -9.48 -2.53 -4.45
C PRO A 131 -8.27 -2.14 -3.61
N ASN A 132 -7.20 -1.67 -4.28
CA ASN A 132 -6.01 -1.18 -3.59
C ASN A 132 -5.76 0.30 -3.92
N GLY A 133 -4.67 0.68 -4.53
CA GLY A 133 -4.31 2.05 -4.83
C GLY A 133 -5.37 2.82 -5.62
N LEU A 134 -5.58 4.09 -5.25
CA LEU A 134 -6.46 5.02 -5.95
C LEU A 134 -5.69 6.25 -6.42
N SER A 135 -6.09 6.82 -7.54
CA SER A 135 -5.59 8.09 -8.06
C SER A 135 -6.62 8.75 -8.95
N LEU A 136 -6.31 9.94 -9.46
CA LEU A 136 -7.13 10.63 -10.46
C LEU A 136 -6.36 10.76 -11.77
N ASP A 137 -7.07 10.68 -12.89
CA ASP A 137 -6.51 11.03 -14.20
C ASP A 137 -6.56 12.55 -14.47
N ALA A 138 -6.11 12.95 -15.64
CA ALA A 138 -6.08 14.36 -16.06
C ALA A 138 -7.45 15.04 -16.07
N GLU A 139 -8.49 14.28 -16.28
CA GLU A 139 -9.88 14.73 -16.34
C GLU A 139 -10.57 14.66 -14.97
N GLY A 140 -9.84 14.29 -13.92
CA GLY A 140 -10.34 14.12 -12.56
C GLY A 140 -11.19 12.87 -12.35
N ARG A 141 -11.12 11.89 -13.26
CA ARG A 141 -11.82 10.60 -13.10
C ARG A 141 -11.01 9.68 -12.19
N LEU A 142 -11.71 8.89 -11.40
CA LEU A 142 -11.09 7.91 -10.54
C LEU A 142 -10.41 6.81 -11.34
N ILE A 143 -9.10 6.63 -11.12
CA ILE A 143 -8.34 5.44 -11.48
C ILE A 143 -8.20 4.60 -10.20
N TYR A 144 -8.53 3.32 -10.28
CA TYR A 144 -8.44 2.42 -9.14
C TYR A 144 -7.90 1.06 -9.54
N LEU A 145 -7.25 0.40 -8.61
CA LEU A 145 -6.65 -0.90 -8.82
C LEU A 145 -7.60 -1.99 -8.31
N ALA A 146 -8.25 -2.69 -9.24
CA ALA A 146 -9.06 -3.86 -8.95
C ALA A 146 -8.11 -5.07 -8.80
N ALA A 147 -7.50 -5.21 -7.60
CA ALA A 147 -6.38 -6.10 -7.38
C ALA A 147 -6.71 -7.57 -7.74
N ASN A 148 -7.92 -8.01 -7.48
CA ASN A 148 -8.34 -9.40 -7.72
C ASN A 148 -9.03 -9.62 -9.07
N ASP A 149 -9.55 -8.56 -9.69
CA ASP A 149 -9.84 -8.56 -11.13
C ASP A 149 -8.55 -8.36 -11.94
N ARG A 150 -7.42 -8.12 -11.27
CA ARG A 150 -6.07 -8.05 -11.85
C ARG A 150 -5.99 -6.98 -12.94
N ALA A 151 -6.57 -5.81 -12.67
CA ALA A 151 -6.74 -4.74 -13.64
C ALA A 151 -6.58 -3.35 -13.04
N VAL A 152 -6.10 -2.42 -13.85
CA VAL A 152 -6.21 -0.98 -13.65
C VAL A 152 -7.53 -0.54 -14.25
N MET A 153 -8.38 0.05 -13.44
CA MET A 153 -9.73 0.45 -13.80
C MET A 153 -9.89 1.96 -13.78
N ARG A 154 -10.81 2.46 -14.58
CA ARG A 154 -11.26 3.86 -14.53
C ARG A 154 -12.77 3.91 -14.35
N LEU A 155 -13.21 4.76 -13.44
CA LEU A 155 -14.64 5.06 -13.29
C LEU A 155 -14.98 6.26 -14.17
N GLU A 156 -15.82 6.03 -15.16
CA GLU A 156 -16.30 7.07 -16.08
C GLU A 156 -17.38 7.93 -15.39
N ARG A 157 -17.64 9.10 -15.95
CA ARG A 157 -18.62 10.06 -15.41
C ARG A 157 -20.06 9.54 -15.39
N ASP A 158 -20.38 8.57 -16.25
CA ASP A 158 -21.68 7.90 -16.31
C ASP A 158 -21.79 6.68 -15.37
N GLY A 159 -20.73 6.42 -14.56
CA GLY A 159 -20.64 5.28 -13.66
C GLY A 159 -20.13 3.99 -14.31
N THR A 160 -19.83 3.99 -15.61
CA THR A 160 -19.25 2.83 -16.30
C THR A 160 -17.82 2.58 -15.80
N ARG A 161 -17.46 1.30 -15.64
CA ARG A 161 -16.12 0.85 -15.24
C ARG A 161 -15.34 0.38 -16.47
N THR A 162 -14.30 1.10 -16.82
CA THR A 162 -13.47 0.82 -18.01
C THR A 162 -12.14 0.21 -17.59
N VAL A 163 -11.73 -0.89 -18.22
CA VAL A 163 -10.39 -1.45 -18.07
C VAL A 163 -9.39 -0.56 -18.80
N VAL A 164 -8.42 0.01 -18.07
CA VAL A 164 -7.31 0.79 -18.62
C VAL A 164 -6.18 -0.13 -19.07
N ALA A 165 -5.84 -1.12 -18.22
CA ALA A 165 -4.86 -2.16 -18.50
C ALA A 165 -5.10 -3.37 -17.59
N ASP A 166 -4.90 -4.58 -18.11
CA ASP A 166 -4.97 -5.82 -17.31
C ASP A 166 -3.82 -6.79 -17.64
N ARG A 167 -2.91 -6.40 -18.57
CA ARG A 167 -1.90 -7.30 -19.13
C ARG A 167 -0.59 -6.60 -19.43
N TYR A 168 0.46 -7.42 -19.39
CA TYR A 168 1.77 -7.15 -19.97
C TYR A 168 2.16 -8.33 -20.86
N ASP A 169 2.53 -8.06 -22.12
CA ASP A 169 2.95 -9.08 -23.10
C ASP A 169 1.95 -10.26 -23.20
N GLY A 170 0.65 -9.94 -23.25
CA GLY A 170 -0.45 -10.91 -23.30
C GLY A 170 -0.75 -11.63 -21.99
N ARG A 171 0.08 -11.53 -20.97
CA ARG A 171 -0.05 -12.17 -19.66
C ARG A 171 -0.72 -11.22 -18.65
N ARG A 172 -1.68 -11.72 -17.88
CA ARG A 172 -2.41 -10.92 -16.89
C ARG A 172 -1.50 -10.52 -15.73
N PHE A 173 -1.73 -9.32 -15.20
CA PHE A 173 -1.14 -8.87 -13.93
C PHE A 173 -1.42 -9.88 -12.81
N ASN A 174 -0.61 -9.87 -11.75
CA ASN A 174 -0.80 -10.73 -10.58
C ASN A 174 -1.74 -10.09 -9.55
N GLY A 175 -1.48 -8.84 -9.20
CA GLY A 175 -2.28 -8.07 -8.23
C GLY A 175 -1.83 -6.62 -8.21
N PRO A 176 -2.39 -5.74 -9.07
CA PRO A 176 -2.15 -4.32 -9.03
C PRO A 176 -2.29 -3.75 -7.62
N ASN A 177 -1.22 -3.07 -7.13
CA ASN A 177 -1.11 -2.67 -5.73
C ASN A 177 -1.19 -1.16 -5.52
N ASP A 178 -0.23 -0.37 -6.01
CA ASP A 178 -0.25 1.10 -5.90
C ASP A 178 0.11 1.75 -7.24
N LEU A 179 -0.18 3.04 -7.38
CA LEU A 179 0.04 3.75 -8.64
C LEU A 179 0.42 5.21 -8.42
N ALA A 180 1.19 5.74 -9.38
CA ALA A 180 1.46 7.15 -9.53
C ALA A 180 1.09 7.60 -10.95
N VAL A 181 0.32 8.67 -11.06
CA VAL A 181 -0.11 9.24 -12.36
C VAL A 181 0.73 10.48 -12.66
N HIS A 182 1.47 10.42 -13.75
CA HIS A 182 2.30 11.52 -14.25
C HIS A 182 1.43 12.57 -14.96
N SER A 183 1.85 13.83 -14.97
CA SER A 183 1.12 14.94 -15.61
C SER A 183 0.83 14.75 -17.10
N ASN A 184 1.63 13.94 -17.80
CA ASN A 184 1.40 13.58 -19.20
C ASN A 184 0.38 12.45 -19.42
N GLY A 185 -0.25 11.96 -18.34
CA GLY A 185 -1.24 10.86 -18.38
C GLY A 185 -0.66 9.46 -18.26
N SER A 186 0.66 9.30 -18.20
CA SER A 186 1.29 8.00 -17.94
C SER A 186 0.97 7.51 -16.53
N ILE A 187 0.72 6.21 -16.38
CA ILE A 187 0.48 5.56 -15.10
C ILE A 187 1.68 4.65 -14.79
N TYR A 188 2.32 4.86 -13.66
CA TYR A 188 3.30 3.94 -13.09
C TYR A 188 2.58 3.06 -12.09
N LEU A 189 2.67 1.75 -12.29
CA LEU A 189 1.92 0.73 -11.57
C LEU A 189 2.88 -0.23 -10.88
N THR A 190 2.65 -0.52 -9.60
CA THR A 190 3.22 -1.68 -8.94
C THR A 190 2.26 -2.85 -9.01
N ASP A 191 2.75 -4.01 -9.46
CA ASP A 191 2.01 -5.27 -9.51
C ASP A 191 2.70 -6.28 -8.60
N SER A 192 2.00 -6.77 -7.60
CA SER A 192 2.56 -7.65 -6.60
C SER A 192 1.72 -8.94 -6.45
N VAL A 193 1.99 -9.72 -5.43
CA VAL A 193 1.40 -11.07 -5.27
C VAL A 193 -0.03 -11.07 -4.73
N TRP A 194 -0.58 -9.91 -4.30
CA TRP A 194 -1.78 -9.83 -3.46
C TRP A 194 -3.11 -10.11 -4.18
N GLY A 195 -3.12 -10.15 -5.51
CA GLY A 195 -4.34 -10.39 -6.31
C GLY A 195 -4.73 -11.87 -6.42
N LEU A 196 -3.84 -12.79 -6.05
CA LEU A 196 -4.04 -14.21 -6.20
C LEU A 196 -3.91 -14.94 -4.86
N ARG A 197 -4.75 -15.95 -4.63
CA ARG A 197 -4.55 -16.89 -3.53
C ARG A 197 -3.18 -17.58 -3.70
N ASP A 198 -2.42 -17.68 -2.65
CA ASP A 198 -1.07 -18.26 -2.67
C ASP A 198 -0.04 -17.50 -3.54
N GLY A 199 -0.36 -16.27 -3.94
CA GLY A 199 0.54 -15.39 -4.70
C GLY A 199 1.04 -16.01 -6.01
N LEU A 200 2.34 -15.94 -6.28
CA LEU A 200 2.94 -16.49 -7.50
C LEU A 200 2.86 -18.02 -7.61
N ALA A 201 2.61 -18.74 -6.51
CA ALA A 201 2.40 -20.19 -6.53
C ALA A 201 1.00 -20.57 -7.03
N ASN A 202 0.10 -19.62 -7.23
CA ASN A 202 -1.22 -19.87 -7.76
C ASN A 202 -1.13 -20.36 -9.23
N PRO A 203 -1.83 -21.45 -9.61
CA PRO A 203 -1.79 -21.95 -10.98
C PRO A 203 -2.35 -20.97 -12.03
N ASP A 204 -3.15 -19.98 -11.62
CA ASP A 204 -3.66 -18.92 -12.49
C ASP A 204 -2.68 -17.73 -12.60
N SER A 205 -1.53 -17.77 -11.93
CA SER A 205 -0.45 -16.79 -12.14
C SER A 205 0.11 -16.91 -13.55
N GLN A 206 0.14 -15.79 -14.27
CA GLN A 206 0.66 -15.73 -15.64
C GLN A 206 2.00 -15.01 -15.72
N LEU A 207 2.28 -14.09 -14.76
CA LEU A 207 3.59 -13.51 -14.56
C LEU A 207 4.25 -14.24 -13.39
N ASP A 208 5.47 -14.68 -13.60
CA ASP A 208 6.31 -15.40 -12.62
C ASP A 208 7.15 -14.47 -11.76
N PHE A 209 6.85 -13.18 -11.78
CA PHE A 209 7.51 -12.12 -11.03
C PHE A 209 6.51 -11.04 -10.61
N SER A 210 6.86 -10.25 -9.60
CA SER A 210 6.25 -8.96 -9.29
C SER A 210 7.02 -7.83 -9.99
N GLY A 211 6.33 -6.77 -10.41
CA GLY A 211 6.98 -5.76 -11.23
C GLY A 211 6.45 -4.34 -11.08
N VAL A 212 7.16 -3.41 -11.71
CA VAL A 212 6.68 -2.06 -11.94
C VAL A 212 6.50 -1.86 -13.44
N PHE A 213 5.34 -1.34 -13.81
CA PHE A 213 4.94 -1.15 -15.19
C PHE A 213 4.64 0.32 -15.49
N LEU A 214 4.91 0.73 -16.71
CA LEU A 214 4.45 1.97 -17.31
C LEU A 214 3.28 1.65 -18.24
N ILE A 215 2.14 2.29 -17.99
CA ILE A 215 0.98 2.26 -18.88
C ILE A 215 0.89 3.63 -19.55
N ARG A 216 1.05 3.66 -20.87
CA ARG A 216 1.04 4.88 -21.67
C ARG A 216 0.52 4.60 -23.06
N ASP A 217 -0.40 5.42 -23.56
CA ASP A 217 -0.96 5.31 -24.92
C ASP A 217 -1.50 3.89 -25.23
N GLY A 218 -2.17 3.26 -24.25
CA GLY A 218 -2.72 1.90 -24.38
C GLY A 218 -1.67 0.79 -24.35
N LYS A 219 -0.39 1.11 -24.13
CA LYS A 219 0.70 0.13 -24.05
C LYS A 219 1.18 -0.03 -22.62
N THR A 220 1.39 -1.27 -22.19
CA THR A 220 2.06 -1.63 -20.93
C THR A 220 3.51 -2.01 -21.21
N THR A 221 4.44 -1.41 -20.45
CA THR A 221 5.89 -1.66 -20.57
C THR A 221 6.44 -2.03 -19.18
N LEU A 222 7.21 -3.10 -19.08
CA LEU A 222 7.90 -3.49 -17.85
C LEU A 222 9.08 -2.55 -17.61
N LEU A 223 9.15 -1.97 -16.40
CA LEU A 223 10.23 -1.09 -15.97
C LEU A 223 11.16 -1.73 -14.94
N TYR A 224 10.60 -2.60 -14.09
CA TYR A 224 11.32 -3.30 -13.02
C TYR A 224 10.67 -4.66 -12.79
N SER A 225 11.50 -5.65 -12.46
CA SER A 225 11.08 -7.00 -12.06
C SER A 225 11.83 -7.40 -10.79
N ASP A 226 11.18 -8.10 -9.88
CA ASP A 226 11.80 -8.71 -8.70
C ASP A 226 12.36 -10.12 -8.97
N ALA A 227 12.36 -10.57 -10.22
CA ALA A 227 12.88 -11.89 -10.60
C ALA A 227 14.33 -12.10 -10.12
N ASP A 228 15.14 -11.03 -10.11
CA ASP A 228 16.52 -11.04 -9.62
C ASP A 228 16.65 -10.74 -8.11
N ASN A 229 15.53 -10.45 -7.42
CA ASN A 229 15.47 -10.15 -5.99
C ASN A 229 14.20 -10.75 -5.35
N PRO A 230 14.11 -12.08 -5.23
CA PRO A 230 12.92 -12.75 -4.71
C PRO A 230 12.50 -12.23 -3.35
N GLY A 231 11.22 -11.87 -3.20
CA GLY A 231 10.66 -11.27 -1.99
C GLY A 231 10.81 -9.75 -1.91
N GLY A 232 11.36 -9.12 -2.94
CA GLY A 232 11.44 -7.67 -3.09
C GLY A 232 10.21 -7.05 -3.77
N TRP A 233 9.01 -7.49 -3.40
CA TRP A 233 7.76 -7.04 -4.05
C TRP A 233 7.64 -5.52 -4.06
N PRO A 234 7.44 -4.90 -5.23
CA PRO A 234 7.12 -3.49 -5.27
C PRO A 234 5.75 -3.24 -4.61
N ASN A 235 5.68 -2.18 -3.78
CA ASN A 235 4.47 -1.76 -3.09
C ASN A 235 4.24 -0.27 -3.38
N GLY A 236 4.41 0.62 -2.41
CA GLY A 236 4.21 2.05 -2.62
C GLY A 236 5.07 2.65 -3.73
N ILE A 237 4.51 3.61 -4.44
CA ILE A 237 5.15 4.29 -5.57
C ILE A 237 4.75 5.78 -5.57
N ALA A 238 5.70 6.67 -5.84
CA ALA A 238 5.45 8.11 -5.89
C ALA A 238 6.38 8.84 -6.88
N LEU A 239 5.91 9.95 -7.43
CA LEU A 239 6.69 10.87 -8.26
C LEU A 239 7.21 12.04 -7.41
N SER A 240 8.39 12.56 -7.76
CA SER A 240 8.86 13.85 -7.22
C SER A 240 7.98 15.01 -7.72
N PRO A 241 8.00 16.20 -7.06
CA PRO A 241 7.18 17.36 -7.46
C PRO A 241 7.42 17.81 -8.91
N ASP A 242 8.64 17.70 -9.38
CA ASP A 242 9.06 18.04 -10.74
C ASP A 242 8.95 16.87 -11.72
N GLU A 243 8.41 15.75 -11.26
CA GLU A 243 8.23 14.49 -12.00
C GLU A 243 9.51 13.95 -12.65
N ARG A 244 10.69 14.36 -12.16
CA ARG A 244 11.99 13.87 -12.65
C ARG A 244 12.42 12.57 -12.00
N TYR A 245 11.85 12.24 -10.84
CA TYR A 245 12.18 11.05 -10.06
C TYR A 245 10.94 10.21 -9.77
N LEU A 246 11.14 8.91 -9.82
CA LEU A 246 10.21 7.91 -9.33
C LEU A 246 10.80 7.24 -8.10
N TYR A 247 10.04 7.25 -7.00
CA TYR A 247 10.33 6.49 -5.79
C TYR A 247 9.49 5.22 -5.80
N MET A 248 10.08 4.10 -5.41
CA MET A 248 9.36 2.84 -5.27
C MET A 248 9.90 2.01 -4.11
N ASN A 249 9.01 1.33 -3.43
CA ASN A 249 9.38 0.35 -2.42
C ASN A 249 9.71 -1.00 -3.07
N THR A 250 10.70 -1.70 -2.53
CA THR A 250 11.04 -3.08 -2.91
C THR A 250 10.88 -4.02 -1.72
N GLY A 251 9.64 -4.24 -1.32
CA GLY A 251 9.32 -5.06 -0.15
C GLY A 251 9.79 -4.40 1.15
N VAL A 252 10.39 -5.19 2.05
CA VAL A 252 10.83 -4.74 3.37
C VAL A 252 12.26 -4.17 3.42
N GLN A 253 12.92 -4.04 2.27
CA GLN A 253 14.37 -3.84 2.25
C GLN A 253 14.82 -2.40 1.99
N ASN A 254 14.23 -1.73 1.00
CA ASN A 254 14.70 -0.41 0.59
C ASN A 254 13.61 0.39 -0.10
N VAL A 255 13.71 1.72 -0.05
CA VAL A 255 13.07 2.61 -1.01
C VAL A 255 14.11 2.98 -2.07
N LEU A 256 13.79 2.69 -3.31
CA LEU A 256 14.60 3.05 -4.47
C LEU A 256 14.12 4.36 -5.08
N ARG A 257 15.06 5.11 -5.65
CA ARG A 257 14.80 6.28 -6.50
C ARG A 257 15.42 6.07 -7.87
N TYR A 258 14.64 6.36 -8.90
CA TYR A 258 15.07 6.36 -10.29
C TYR A 258 14.86 7.74 -10.90
N GLU A 259 15.70 8.12 -11.84
CA GLU A 259 15.43 9.22 -12.76
C GLU A 259 14.49 8.76 -13.87
N LEU A 260 13.54 9.61 -14.24
CA LEU A 260 12.64 9.37 -15.36
C LEU A 260 13.26 9.93 -16.66
N ALA A 261 13.36 9.09 -17.65
CA ALA A 261 13.69 9.52 -19.00
C ALA A 261 12.48 10.14 -19.71
N PRO A 262 12.65 10.92 -20.78
CA PRO A 262 11.54 11.55 -21.52
C PRO A 262 10.51 10.55 -22.07
N ASP A 263 10.93 9.32 -22.34
CA ASP A 263 10.05 8.22 -22.75
C ASP A 263 9.35 7.53 -21.59
N GLY A 264 9.60 7.95 -20.34
CA GLY A 264 9.02 7.40 -19.12
C GLY A 264 9.78 6.18 -18.57
N THR A 265 10.87 5.76 -19.18
CA THR A 265 11.69 4.64 -18.67
C THR A 265 12.56 5.07 -17.49
N LEU A 266 12.99 4.08 -16.69
CA LEU A 266 13.78 4.28 -15.47
C LEU A 266 15.28 4.30 -15.79
N ARG A 267 16.01 5.27 -15.17
CA ARG A 267 17.47 5.42 -15.26
C ARG A 267 18.06 5.70 -13.90
N ASN A 268 19.37 5.56 -13.78
CA ASN A 268 20.19 6.03 -12.66
C ASN A 268 19.63 5.60 -11.29
N ARG A 269 19.40 4.28 -11.11
CA ARG A 269 18.91 3.69 -9.86
C ARG A 269 19.81 4.08 -8.68
N THR A 270 19.17 4.55 -7.60
CA THR A 270 19.82 4.78 -6.30
C THR A 270 19.01 4.13 -5.18
N VAL A 271 19.65 3.66 -4.12
CA VAL A 271 18.99 3.32 -2.87
C VAL A 271 18.78 4.63 -2.12
N PHE A 272 17.54 5.07 -2.01
CA PHE A 272 17.19 6.34 -1.39
C PHE A 272 17.04 6.21 0.12
N ILE A 273 16.33 5.17 0.59
CA ILE A 273 16.25 4.83 2.01
C ILE A 273 16.69 3.37 2.15
N PRO A 274 17.90 3.14 2.70
CA PRO A 274 18.42 1.78 2.89
C PRO A 274 17.83 1.12 4.14
N GLY A 275 17.62 -0.19 4.08
CA GLY A 275 17.24 -1.03 5.22
C GLY A 275 15.82 -0.80 5.75
N GLU A 276 15.02 0.00 5.07
CA GLU A 276 13.63 0.26 5.43
C GLU A 276 12.73 0.05 4.22
N GLY A 277 11.76 -0.85 4.36
CA GLY A 277 10.65 -0.96 3.42
C GLY A 277 9.54 0.05 3.75
N SER A 278 8.61 0.17 2.83
CA SER A 278 7.41 0.98 2.97
C SER A 278 6.21 0.19 2.47
N ASP A 279 5.05 0.46 3.01
CA ASP A 279 3.77 0.16 2.36
C ASP A 279 3.48 1.27 1.33
N GLY A 280 2.47 2.07 1.46
CA GLY A 280 2.24 3.21 0.59
C GLY A 280 3.21 4.38 0.80
N MET A 281 3.26 5.30 -0.15
CA MET A 281 4.08 6.52 -0.06
C MET A 281 3.53 7.67 -0.88
N LYS A 282 3.78 8.91 -0.46
CA LYS A 282 3.49 10.14 -1.22
C LYS A 282 4.60 11.18 -0.98
N VAL A 283 4.61 12.23 -1.80
CA VAL A 283 5.59 13.33 -1.74
C VAL A 283 4.86 14.65 -1.53
N ASP A 284 5.43 15.55 -0.73
CA ASP A 284 4.94 16.92 -0.58
C ASP A 284 5.57 17.90 -1.59
N ALA A 285 5.11 19.14 -1.62
CA ALA A 285 5.58 20.16 -2.56
C ALA A 285 7.04 20.58 -2.34
N LEU A 286 7.65 20.28 -1.19
CA LEU A 286 9.07 20.49 -0.91
C LEU A 286 9.91 19.28 -1.31
N GLY A 287 9.28 18.19 -1.75
CA GLY A 287 9.94 16.94 -2.14
C GLY A 287 10.21 15.99 -0.98
N ASN A 288 9.66 16.24 0.22
CA ASN A 288 9.77 15.28 1.30
C ASN A 288 8.93 14.04 0.99
N LEU A 289 9.52 12.87 1.19
CA LEU A 289 8.88 11.58 0.99
C LEU A 289 8.24 11.10 2.31
N TYR A 290 6.97 10.78 2.25
CA TYR A 290 6.18 10.18 3.34
C TYR A 290 6.06 8.70 3.05
N THR A 291 6.63 7.86 3.91
CA THR A 291 6.57 6.40 3.80
C THR A 291 5.82 5.83 4.99
N THR A 292 4.99 4.83 4.74
CA THR A 292 4.19 4.18 5.79
C THR A 292 4.79 2.84 6.20
N ASN A 293 4.53 2.42 7.42
CA ASN A 293 4.91 1.09 7.90
C ASN A 293 3.65 0.21 7.99
N GLY A 294 3.39 -0.58 6.94
CA GLY A 294 2.22 -1.44 6.82
C GLY A 294 2.17 -2.61 7.80
N ALA A 295 3.29 -2.95 8.42
CA ALA A 295 3.36 -3.98 9.44
C ALA A 295 4.11 -3.46 10.67
N GLY A 296 3.48 -3.43 11.85
CA GLY A 296 4.16 -3.14 13.09
C GLY A 296 3.73 -1.86 13.79
N ALA A 297 4.57 -0.83 13.86
CA ALA A 297 4.42 0.23 14.83
C ALA A 297 3.38 1.33 14.50
N GLY A 298 2.75 1.32 13.32
CA GLY A 298 1.83 2.39 12.90
C GLY A 298 2.55 3.73 12.75
N GLU A 299 3.43 3.84 11.77
CA GLU A 299 4.30 5.00 11.57
C GLU A 299 4.13 5.58 10.17
N VAL A 300 4.10 6.92 10.09
CA VAL A 300 4.36 7.65 8.85
C VAL A 300 5.71 8.35 9.01
N ARG A 301 6.68 7.94 8.21
CA ARG A 301 8.06 8.43 8.27
C ARG A 301 8.27 9.52 7.23
N ILE A 302 8.86 10.64 7.62
CA ILE A 302 9.09 11.80 6.74
C ILE A 302 10.58 11.94 6.48
N THR A 303 10.97 11.86 5.22
CA THR A 303 12.37 11.92 4.76
C THR A 303 12.54 13.05 3.75
N SER A 304 13.58 13.88 3.91
CA SER A 304 13.86 15.00 3.01
C SER A 304 14.28 14.53 1.61
N PRO A 305 14.30 15.41 0.58
CA PRO A 305 14.79 15.08 -0.76
C PRO A 305 16.25 14.60 -0.78
N GLU A 306 17.04 14.97 0.23
CA GLU A 306 18.45 14.54 0.39
C GLU A 306 18.57 13.17 1.07
N GLY A 307 17.45 12.55 1.48
CA GLY A 307 17.46 11.25 2.17
C GLY A 307 17.65 11.35 3.69
N VAL A 308 17.50 12.55 4.28
CA VAL A 308 17.62 12.73 5.73
C VAL A 308 16.26 12.51 6.39
N ARG A 309 16.19 11.64 7.41
CA ARG A 309 14.98 11.45 8.22
C ARG A 309 14.67 12.72 9.00
N LEU A 310 13.55 13.38 8.67
CA LEU A 310 13.08 14.57 9.37
C LEU A 310 12.35 14.20 10.67
N GLY A 311 11.50 13.19 10.63
CA GLY A 311 10.75 12.72 11.78
C GLY A 311 9.76 11.61 11.46
N VAL A 312 8.93 11.30 12.45
CA VAL A 312 7.92 10.23 12.37
C VAL A 312 6.62 10.72 13.00
N LEU A 313 5.51 10.45 12.34
CA LEU A 313 4.17 10.51 12.95
C LEU A 313 3.85 9.11 13.48
N GLU A 314 3.90 8.94 14.79
CA GLU A 314 3.55 7.68 15.45
C GLU A 314 2.05 7.68 15.75
N LEU A 315 1.30 6.78 15.06
CA LEU A 315 -0.14 6.64 15.28
C LEU A 315 -0.45 6.10 16.68
N PRO A 316 -1.63 6.39 17.22
CA PRO A 316 -2.02 5.89 18.52
C PRO A 316 -2.13 4.36 18.52
N VAL A 317 -1.76 3.76 19.64
CA VAL A 317 -1.95 2.33 19.92
C VAL A 317 -2.97 2.22 21.05
N PRO A 318 -4.23 1.83 20.80
CA PRO A 318 -5.22 1.60 21.83
C PRO A 318 -4.82 0.48 22.78
N ALA A 319 -5.26 0.56 24.02
CA ALA A 319 -5.04 -0.48 25.01
C ALA A 319 -5.77 -1.78 24.61
N GLY A 320 -5.04 -2.90 24.59
CA GLY A 320 -5.61 -4.22 24.26
C GLY A 320 -5.75 -4.51 22.77
N GLU A 321 -5.40 -3.58 21.88
CA GLU A 321 -5.36 -3.83 20.45
C GLU A 321 -4.22 -4.80 20.08
N PRO A 322 -4.48 -5.81 19.23
CA PRO A 322 -3.42 -6.65 18.69
C PRO A 322 -2.46 -5.84 17.84
N GLN A 323 -1.17 -6.13 17.91
CA GLN A 323 -0.14 -5.45 17.11
C GLN A 323 -0.45 -5.46 15.59
N ALA A 324 -1.06 -6.55 15.09
CA ALA A 324 -1.44 -6.67 13.68
C ALA A 324 -2.50 -5.65 13.22
N GLN A 325 -3.13 -4.92 14.16
CA GLN A 325 -4.13 -3.88 13.88
C GLN A 325 -3.56 -2.47 13.95
N VAL A 326 -2.29 -2.34 14.34
CA VAL A 326 -1.59 -1.05 14.39
C VAL A 326 -0.64 -0.99 13.20
N CYS A 327 -1.10 -0.39 12.13
CA CYS A 327 -0.30 -0.18 10.93
C CYS A 327 -0.59 1.23 10.36
N ALA A 328 0.26 1.72 9.49
CA ALA A 328 -0.03 2.79 8.56
C ALA A 328 0.16 2.20 7.17
N THR A 329 -0.88 2.15 6.36
CA THR A 329 -0.85 1.48 5.06
C THR A 329 -0.50 2.47 3.95
N ASN A 330 -1.18 3.62 3.88
CA ASN A 330 -0.92 4.61 2.86
C ASN A 330 -1.28 6.02 3.33
N VAL A 331 -0.94 7.03 2.54
CA VAL A 331 -1.25 8.44 2.81
C VAL A 331 -1.71 9.17 1.55
N ALA A 332 -2.46 10.25 1.72
CA ALA A 332 -2.79 11.19 0.65
C ALA A 332 -2.88 12.61 1.20
N PHE A 333 -2.50 13.57 0.39
CA PHE A 333 -2.75 14.97 0.70
C PHE A 333 -4.10 15.42 0.12
N GLY A 334 -4.80 16.27 0.86
CA GLY A 334 -6.09 16.78 0.42
C GLY A 334 -6.48 18.11 1.07
N ASP A 335 -7.76 18.39 1.05
CA ASP A 335 -8.40 19.69 1.24
C ASP A 335 -8.03 20.68 0.12
N ARG A 336 -8.71 21.83 0.11
CA ARG A 336 -8.54 22.87 -0.90
C ARG A 336 -7.10 23.37 -1.06
N ASP A 337 -6.34 23.41 0.03
CA ASP A 337 -4.96 23.88 0.07
C ASP A 337 -3.93 22.77 0.06
N SER A 338 -4.37 21.50 -0.08
CA SER A 338 -3.53 20.28 -0.07
C SER A 338 -2.65 20.14 1.17
N ARG A 339 -3.03 20.72 2.31
CA ARG A 339 -2.25 20.68 3.55
C ARG A 339 -2.80 19.71 4.60
N THR A 340 -3.81 18.93 4.30
CA THR A 340 -4.26 17.86 5.17
C THR A 340 -3.71 16.55 4.68
N LEU A 341 -2.95 15.85 5.54
CA LEU A 341 -2.49 14.51 5.30
C LEU A 341 -3.56 13.54 5.83
N TYR A 342 -4.16 12.77 4.95
CA TYR A 342 -5.03 11.64 5.25
C TYR A 342 -4.18 10.38 5.35
N ILE A 343 -4.45 9.53 6.34
CA ILE A 343 -3.68 8.33 6.64
C ILE A 343 -4.65 7.17 6.75
N THR A 344 -4.49 6.17 5.90
CA THR A 344 -5.12 4.86 6.06
C THR A 344 -4.26 4.01 6.99
N ALA A 345 -4.89 3.32 7.93
CA ALA A 345 -4.16 2.68 9.02
C ALA A 345 -4.90 1.42 9.51
N CYS A 346 -4.79 0.33 8.76
CA CYS A 346 -5.50 -0.92 9.04
C CYS A 346 -7.02 -0.70 9.15
N GLU A 347 -7.57 -0.78 10.36
CA GLU A 347 -9.01 -0.61 10.62
C GLU A 347 -9.44 0.85 10.78
N HIS A 348 -8.50 1.80 10.63
CA HIS A 348 -8.72 3.21 10.94
C HIS A 348 -8.37 4.11 9.75
N VAL A 349 -9.00 5.28 9.72
CA VAL A 349 -8.64 6.38 8.84
C VAL A 349 -8.48 7.64 9.68
N TYR A 350 -7.35 8.32 9.51
CA TYR A 350 -7.01 9.54 10.23
C TYR A 350 -6.76 10.70 9.29
N ARG A 351 -6.77 11.93 9.85
CA ARG A 351 -6.20 13.11 9.21
C ARG A 351 -5.38 13.95 10.19
N ILE A 352 -4.43 14.67 9.65
CA ILE A 352 -3.59 15.62 10.37
C ILE A 352 -3.27 16.83 9.51
N ARG A 353 -3.22 18.00 10.11
CA ARG A 353 -2.88 19.23 9.43
C ARG A 353 -1.37 19.38 9.32
N MET A 354 -0.88 19.67 8.10
CA MET A 354 0.53 19.87 7.78
C MET A 354 0.82 21.36 7.51
N ASN A 355 2.08 21.78 7.72
CA ASN A 355 2.55 23.12 7.38
C ASN A 355 2.88 23.25 5.88
N VAL A 356 3.14 22.14 5.20
CA VAL A 356 3.47 22.06 3.78
C VAL A 356 2.30 21.45 3.00
N ALA A 357 2.09 21.91 1.77
CA ALA A 357 1.13 21.30 0.87
C ALA A 357 1.69 20.03 0.24
N GLY A 358 0.84 19.04 0.03
CA GLY A 358 1.16 17.89 -0.81
C GLY A 358 0.98 18.17 -2.29
N ILE A 359 1.29 17.17 -3.11
CA ILE A 359 1.03 17.19 -4.54
C ILE A 359 -0.28 16.46 -4.78
N HIS A 360 -1.24 17.17 -5.32
CA HIS A 360 -2.52 16.59 -5.66
C HIS A 360 -2.51 16.11 -7.12
N PRO A 361 -2.93 14.88 -7.43
CA PRO A 361 -2.91 14.36 -8.82
C PRO A 361 -3.63 15.26 -9.83
N ALA A 362 -4.72 15.91 -9.43
CA ALA A 362 -5.47 16.83 -10.28
C ALA A 362 -4.94 18.28 -10.30
N ALA A 363 -4.09 18.69 -9.34
CA ALA A 363 -3.62 20.09 -9.22
C ALA A 363 -2.40 20.40 -10.11
N VAL A 364 -1.67 19.39 -10.53
CA VAL A 364 -0.44 19.54 -11.35
C VAL A 364 -0.73 20.02 -12.78
N ARG A 365 -2.01 20.18 -13.14
CA ARG A 365 -2.46 20.31 -14.54
C ARG A 365 -3.27 21.57 -14.87
N ARG A 366 -3.16 22.59 -14.01
CA ARG A 366 -3.79 23.91 -14.31
C ARG A 366 -2.74 24.97 -14.52
#